data_7929633f231aacb918561409a64d65be
#
_entry.id   7929633f231aacb918561409a64d65be
#
_cell.length_a   1.000
_cell.length_b   1.000
_cell.length_c   1.000
_cell.angle_alpha   90.00
_cell.angle_beta   90.00
_cell.angle_gamma   90.00
#
_symmetry.space_group_name_H-M   'P 1'
#
loop_
_entity.id
_entity.type
_entity.pdbx_description
1 polymer ?
#
loop_
_entity_poly.entity_id
_entity_poly.type
_entity_poly.pdbx_seq_one_letter_code
_entity_poly.pdbx_strand_id
1 'polypeptide(L)'
;MSAPATVLTGVLLSVALGAASYFATAEAIESDARTRFRAMARTAQYNIDTHIKSYSDVLRGVAGLFRSHPDTTSDGFRQYVAQLDIARNFPGIIVINHARTVRAHELPAVNDELQARLARRGVRHFAPLLPDAARDTYTVLVYMEPLPPALLDK
;
A
#
# COMPACT_ATOMS: atom_id res chain seq x y z
N MET A 1 27.48 -60.70 -40.62
CA MET A 1 27.38 -59.72 -39.47
C MET A 1 27.29 -60.55 -38.23
N SER A 2 28.27 -60.44 -37.32
CA SER A 2 28.30 -61.25 -36.10
C SER A 2 27.25 -60.87 -35.12
N ALA A 3 26.48 -61.79 -34.56
CA ALA A 3 25.37 -61.52 -33.59
C ALA A 3 25.75 -60.56 -32.45
N PRO A 4 26.98 -60.52 -31.92
CA PRO A 4 27.39 -59.59 -30.88
C PRO A 4 27.43 -58.14 -31.36
N ALA A 5 27.72 -57.86 -32.61
CA ALA A 5 27.75 -56.49 -33.14
C ALA A 5 26.35 -55.87 -33.25
N THR A 6 25.35 -56.62 -33.65
CA THR A 6 23.97 -56.16 -33.72
C THR A 6 23.34 -55.87 -32.35
N VAL A 7 23.67 -56.67 -31.35
CA VAL A 7 23.23 -56.45 -29.98
C VAL A 7 23.88 -55.19 -29.40
N LEU A 8 25.18 -54.99 -29.62
CA LEU A 8 25.88 -53.80 -29.14
C LEU A 8 25.35 -52.52 -29.78
N THR A 9 25.06 -52.55 -31.09
CA THR A 9 24.47 -51.42 -31.79
C THR A 9 23.06 -51.07 -31.25
N GLY A 10 22.25 -52.08 -30.97
CA GLY A 10 20.92 -51.91 -30.39
C GLY A 10 20.95 -51.25 -29.01
N VAL A 11 21.90 -51.72 -28.14
CA VAL A 11 22.09 -51.13 -26.80
C VAL A 11 22.54 -49.68 -26.89
N LEU A 12 23.51 -49.36 -27.72
CA LEU A 12 24.00 -48.01 -27.92
C LEU A 12 22.89 -47.05 -28.44
N LEU A 13 22.08 -47.51 -29.36
CA LEU A 13 20.98 -46.74 -29.88
C LEU A 13 19.91 -46.47 -28.79
N SER A 14 19.59 -47.48 -27.98
CA SER A 14 18.64 -47.32 -26.88
C SER A 14 19.13 -46.35 -25.82
N VAL A 15 20.41 -46.40 -25.46
CA VAL A 15 21.02 -45.46 -24.52
C VAL A 15 21.04 -44.05 -25.09
N ALA A 16 21.39 -43.88 -26.35
CA ALA A 16 21.40 -42.58 -27.03
C ALA A 16 19.97 -41.94 -27.07
N LEU A 17 18.99 -42.75 -27.42
CA LEU A 17 17.59 -42.30 -27.44
C LEU A 17 17.08 -41.93 -26.03
N GLY A 18 17.40 -42.73 -25.03
CA GLY A 18 17.07 -42.46 -23.64
C GLY A 18 17.69 -41.18 -23.11
N ALA A 19 18.98 -40.99 -23.39
CA ALA A 19 19.68 -39.75 -23.03
C ALA A 19 19.10 -38.52 -23.74
N ALA A 20 18.85 -38.60 -25.04
CA ALA A 20 18.24 -37.50 -25.81
C ALA A 20 16.86 -37.14 -25.27
N SER A 21 16.02 -38.14 -24.96
CA SER A 21 14.68 -37.90 -24.37
C SER A 21 14.78 -37.28 -22.98
N TYR A 22 15.73 -37.72 -22.16
CA TYR A 22 15.95 -37.16 -20.82
C TYR A 22 16.34 -35.68 -20.89
N PHE A 23 17.31 -35.31 -21.71
CA PHE A 23 17.76 -33.93 -21.86
C PHE A 23 16.66 -33.04 -22.43
N ALA A 24 15.93 -33.49 -23.44
CA ALA A 24 14.81 -32.74 -24.02
C ALA A 24 13.69 -32.49 -23.00
N THR A 25 13.38 -33.49 -22.18
CA THR A 25 12.34 -33.35 -21.14
C THR A 25 12.80 -32.44 -19.99
N ALA A 26 14.06 -32.57 -19.57
CA ALA A 26 14.62 -31.73 -18.52
C ALA A 26 14.62 -30.23 -18.92
N GLU A 27 15.05 -29.94 -20.15
CA GLU A 27 15.05 -28.59 -20.69
C GLU A 27 13.62 -28.02 -20.83
N ALA A 28 12.66 -28.83 -21.26
CA ALA A 28 11.25 -28.41 -21.37
C ALA A 28 10.66 -28.08 -19.99
N ILE A 29 10.94 -28.89 -18.97
CA ILE A 29 10.45 -28.65 -17.60
C ILE A 29 11.05 -27.36 -17.03
N GLU A 30 12.35 -27.15 -17.20
CA GLU A 30 13.02 -25.94 -16.70
C GLU A 30 12.51 -24.68 -17.42
N SER A 31 12.31 -24.74 -18.73
CA SER A 31 11.75 -23.66 -19.53
C SER A 31 10.31 -23.30 -19.11
N ASP A 32 9.48 -24.31 -18.87
CA ASP A 32 8.10 -24.10 -18.40
C ASP A 32 8.06 -23.49 -16.98
N ALA A 33 8.88 -23.99 -16.07
CA ALA A 33 9.01 -23.45 -14.72
C ALA A 33 9.46 -21.97 -14.72
N ARG A 34 10.45 -21.64 -15.55
CA ARG A 34 10.92 -20.25 -15.71
C ARG A 34 9.83 -19.35 -16.30
N THR A 35 9.07 -19.86 -17.25
CA THR A 35 7.99 -19.11 -17.89
C THR A 35 6.85 -18.82 -16.90
N ARG A 36 6.45 -19.84 -16.12
CA ARG A 36 5.43 -19.67 -15.06
C ARG A 36 5.90 -18.70 -13.98
N PHE A 37 7.15 -18.82 -13.53
CA PHE A 37 7.70 -17.89 -12.54
C PHE A 37 7.70 -16.44 -13.04
N ARG A 38 8.12 -16.21 -14.29
CA ARG A 38 8.10 -14.88 -14.90
C ARG A 38 6.67 -14.33 -15.02
N ALA A 39 5.71 -15.17 -15.37
CA ALA A 39 4.30 -14.78 -15.44
C ALA A 39 3.77 -14.36 -14.06
N MET A 40 4.04 -15.15 -13.03
CA MET A 40 3.66 -14.82 -11.65
C MET A 40 4.32 -13.52 -11.15
N ALA A 41 5.61 -13.35 -11.41
CA ALA A 41 6.35 -12.16 -11.03
C ALA A 41 5.79 -10.90 -11.71
N ARG A 42 5.46 -10.96 -13.01
CA ARG A 42 4.82 -9.85 -13.73
C ARG A 42 3.45 -9.52 -13.16
N THR A 43 2.64 -10.53 -12.85
CA THR A 43 1.32 -10.33 -12.25
C THR A 43 1.43 -9.67 -10.88
N ALA A 44 2.36 -10.13 -10.04
CA ALA A 44 2.61 -9.54 -8.74
C ALA A 44 3.06 -8.07 -8.87
N GLN A 45 4.00 -7.79 -9.78
CA GLN A 45 4.46 -6.42 -10.05
C GLN A 45 3.32 -5.52 -10.50
N TYR A 46 2.50 -5.98 -11.46
CA TYR A 46 1.35 -5.21 -11.95
C TYR A 46 0.35 -4.89 -10.83
N ASN A 47 0.06 -5.87 -9.97
CA ASN A 47 -0.84 -5.66 -8.84
C ASN A 47 -0.27 -4.63 -7.85
N ILE A 48 1.01 -4.71 -7.51
CA ILE A 48 1.68 -3.74 -6.63
C ILE A 48 1.63 -2.35 -7.24
N ASP A 49 2.02 -2.19 -8.49
CA ASP A 49 2.02 -0.90 -9.18
C ASP A 49 0.62 -0.28 -9.24
N THR A 50 -0.40 -1.11 -9.50
CA THR A 50 -1.80 -0.67 -9.55
C THR A 50 -2.27 -0.20 -8.16
N HIS A 51 -1.96 -0.93 -7.10
CA HIS A 51 -2.33 -0.53 -5.74
C HIS A 51 -1.61 0.76 -5.30
N ILE A 52 -0.31 0.88 -5.54
CA ILE A 52 0.45 2.10 -5.22
C ILE A 52 -0.14 3.30 -5.96
N LYS A 53 -0.46 3.15 -7.24
CA LYS A 53 -1.06 4.21 -8.05
C LYS A 53 -2.42 4.63 -7.49
N SER A 54 -3.28 3.66 -7.19
CA SER A 54 -4.59 3.90 -6.61
C SER A 54 -4.52 4.65 -5.27
N TYR A 55 -3.61 4.26 -4.39
CA TYR A 55 -3.40 4.96 -3.11
C TYR A 55 -2.85 6.38 -3.30
N SER A 56 -1.94 6.56 -4.25
CA SER A 56 -1.42 7.88 -4.61
C SER A 56 -2.51 8.79 -5.16
N ASP A 57 -3.45 8.25 -5.93
CA ASP A 57 -4.55 9.02 -6.50
C ASP A 57 -5.54 9.48 -5.41
N VAL A 58 -5.81 8.64 -4.40
CA VAL A 58 -6.58 9.06 -3.20
C VAL A 58 -5.91 10.24 -2.50
N LEU A 59 -4.60 10.14 -2.23
CA LEU A 59 -3.86 11.21 -1.56
C LEU A 59 -3.83 12.51 -2.39
N ARG A 60 -3.70 12.40 -3.71
CA ARG A 60 -3.80 13.55 -4.62
C ARG A 60 -5.19 14.17 -4.60
N GLY A 61 -6.25 13.35 -4.53
CA GLY A 61 -7.62 13.81 -4.39
C GLY A 61 -7.83 14.60 -3.11
N VAL A 62 -7.34 14.10 -1.98
CA VAL A 62 -7.37 14.80 -0.68
C VAL A 62 -6.59 16.12 -0.76
N ALA A 63 -5.38 16.10 -1.32
CA ALA A 63 -4.60 17.32 -1.51
C ALA A 63 -5.31 18.32 -2.44
N GLY A 64 -6.00 17.84 -3.47
CA GLY A 64 -6.82 18.65 -4.37
C GLY A 64 -7.97 19.31 -3.64
N LEU A 65 -8.67 18.60 -2.75
CA LEU A 65 -9.75 19.15 -1.93
C LEU A 65 -9.28 20.39 -1.17
N PHE A 66 -8.17 20.30 -0.43
CA PHE A 66 -7.67 21.44 0.36
C PHE A 66 -7.07 22.57 -0.48
N ARG A 67 -6.57 22.27 -1.68
CA ARG A 67 -6.11 23.34 -2.60
C ARG A 67 -7.28 24.13 -3.20
N SER A 68 -8.35 23.43 -3.54
CA SER A 68 -9.54 24.04 -4.14
C SER A 68 -10.43 24.74 -3.11
N HIS A 69 -10.45 24.20 -1.90
CA HIS A 69 -11.27 24.68 -0.79
C HIS A 69 -10.43 24.78 0.48
N PRO A 70 -9.63 25.84 0.64
CA PRO A 70 -8.77 26.04 1.82
C PRO A 70 -9.55 26.05 3.14
N ASP A 71 -10.82 26.49 3.09
CA ASP A 71 -11.73 26.57 4.24
C ASP A 71 -12.52 25.27 4.48
N THR A 72 -12.03 24.14 3.95
CA THR A 72 -12.67 22.83 4.18
C THR A 72 -12.83 22.59 5.66
N THR A 73 -14.07 22.38 6.10
CA THR A 73 -14.38 22.09 7.51
C THR A 73 -14.10 20.63 7.84
N SER A 74 -14.00 20.31 9.15
CA SER A 74 -13.88 18.92 9.62
C SER A 74 -15.01 18.03 9.13
N ASP A 75 -16.24 18.56 9.05
CA ASP A 75 -17.39 17.79 8.57
C ASP A 75 -17.32 17.57 7.06
N GLY A 76 -16.90 18.57 6.30
CA GLY A 76 -16.67 18.43 4.86
C GLY A 76 -15.59 17.41 4.55
N PHE A 77 -14.50 17.43 5.30
CA PHE A 77 -13.43 16.41 5.16
C PHE A 77 -13.94 15.01 5.50
N ARG A 78 -14.69 14.86 6.59
CA ARG A 78 -15.29 13.58 6.98
C ARG A 78 -16.24 13.04 5.91
N GLN A 79 -17.11 13.89 5.34
CA GLN A 79 -18.01 13.49 4.25
C GLN A 79 -17.23 13.04 3.01
N TYR A 80 -16.19 13.77 2.65
CA TYR A 80 -15.32 13.41 1.53
C TYR A 80 -14.68 12.04 1.74
N VAL A 81 -14.07 11.81 2.92
CA VAL A 81 -13.42 10.53 3.25
C VAL A 81 -14.43 9.38 3.33
N ALA A 82 -15.64 9.64 3.84
CA ALA A 82 -16.71 8.64 3.88
C ALA A 82 -17.15 8.20 2.47
N GLN A 83 -17.17 9.13 1.49
CA GLN A 83 -17.50 8.81 0.09
C GLN A 83 -16.45 7.95 -0.60
N LEU A 84 -15.20 7.98 -0.14
CA LEU A 84 -14.14 7.12 -0.68
C LEU A 84 -14.34 5.64 -0.35
N ASP A 85 -15.16 5.34 0.67
CA ASP A 85 -15.37 3.97 1.19
C ASP A 85 -14.04 3.20 1.34
N ILE A 86 -13.16 3.78 2.18
CA ILE A 86 -11.76 3.37 2.31
C ILE A 86 -11.66 1.88 2.66
N ALA A 87 -12.47 1.41 3.58
CA ALA A 87 -12.42 0.03 4.06
C ALA A 87 -12.68 -0.98 2.92
N ARG A 88 -13.52 -0.61 1.97
CA ARG A 88 -13.87 -1.47 0.85
C ARG A 88 -12.93 -1.32 -0.34
N ASN A 89 -12.59 -0.08 -0.68
CA ASN A 89 -11.87 0.23 -1.93
C ASN A 89 -10.34 0.26 -1.73
N PHE A 90 -9.87 0.52 -0.50
CA PHE A 90 -8.45 0.73 -0.20
C PHE A 90 -8.03 0.00 1.08
N PRO A 91 -8.04 -1.34 1.09
CA PRO A 91 -7.87 -2.15 2.32
C PRO A 91 -6.54 -1.95 3.05
N GLY A 92 -5.58 -1.27 2.46
CA GLY A 92 -4.31 -0.90 3.12
C GLY A 92 -4.32 0.46 3.79
N ILE A 93 -5.35 1.29 3.58
CA ILE A 93 -5.48 2.61 4.21
C ILE A 93 -6.34 2.48 5.46
N ILE A 94 -5.74 2.71 6.62
CA ILE A 94 -6.45 2.68 7.90
C ILE A 94 -7.05 4.05 8.23
N VAL A 95 -6.32 5.12 7.87
CA VAL A 95 -6.68 6.50 8.18
C VAL A 95 -6.13 7.44 7.13
N ILE A 96 -6.88 8.48 6.81
CA ILE A 96 -6.40 9.63 6.04
C ILE A 96 -6.33 10.82 6.99
N ASN A 97 -5.20 11.49 6.98
CA ASN A 97 -5.02 12.69 7.80
C ASN A 97 -4.58 13.88 6.94
N HIS A 98 -4.87 15.07 7.45
CA HIS A 98 -4.37 16.32 6.92
C HIS A 98 -3.56 17.03 7.98
N ALA A 99 -2.34 17.39 7.63
CA ALA A 99 -1.44 18.15 8.49
C ALA A 99 -1.22 19.56 7.92
N ARG A 100 -1.12 20.54 8.81
CA ARG A 100 -0.84 21.94 8.47
C ARG A 100 0.42 22.40 9.19
N THR A 101 1.27 23.13 8.48
CA THR A 101 2.39 23.83 9.12
C THR A 101 1.87 25.10 9.79
N VAL A 102 2.15 25.27 11.07
CA VAL A 102 1.76 26.42 11.89
C VAL A 102 3.00 27.04 12.52
N ARG A 103 3.00 28.36 12.73
CA ARG A 103 4.07 29.05 13.44
C ARG A 103 3.94 28.83 14.95
N ALA A 104 5.06 28.93 15.67
CA ALA A 104 5.08 28.70 17.12
C ALA A 104 4.04 29.53 17.88
N HIS A 105 3.85 30.79 17.52
CA HIS A 105 2.87 31.68 18.18
C HIS A 105 1.42 31.35 17.86
N GLU A 106 1.15 30.60 16.79
CA GLU A 106 -0.21 30.16 16.40
C GLU A 106 -0.61 28.84 17.09
N LEU A 107 0.38 28.10 17.62
CA LEU A 107 0.17 26.76 18.19
C LEU A 107 -0.88 26.71 19.31
N PRO A 108 -0.94 27.67 20.27
CA PRO A 108 -1.97 27.66 21.29
C PRO A 108 -3.38 27.76 20.71
N ALA A 109 -3.61 28.67 19.76
CA ALA A 109 -4.90 28.85 19.11
C ALA A 109 -5.34 27.60 18.33
N VAL A 110 -4.39 26.97 17.62
CA VAL A 110 -4.64 25.71 16.90
C VAL A 110 -4.97 24.58 17.85
N ASN A 111 -4.29 24.51 19.00
CA ASN A 111 -4.59 23.52 20.04
C ASN A 111 -6.01 23.70 20.60
N ASP A 112 -6.42 24.91 20.93
CA ASP A 112 -7.77 25.21 21.44
C ASP A 112 -8.84 24.86 20.40
N GLU A 113 -8.62 25.20 19.15
CA GLU A 113 -9.50 24.83 18.04
C GLU A 113 -9.64 23.31 17.91
N LEU A 114 -8.51 22.58 17.97
CA LEU A 114 -8.47 21.13 17.87
C LEU A 114 -9.20 20.48 19.04
N GLN A 115 -8.96 20.94 20.26
CA GLN A 115 -9.65 20.49 21.47
C GLN A 115 -11.16 20.67 21.40
N ALA A 116 -11.62 21.88 21.04
CA ALA A 116 -13.02 22.17 20.87
C ALA A 116 -13.70 21.29 19.80
N ARG A 117 -13.00 21.00 18.71
CA ARG A 117 -13.47 20.13 17.65
C ARG A 117 -13.60 18.68 18.09
N LEU A 118 -12.59 18.15 18.74
CA LEU A 118 -12.57 16.78 19.26
C LEU A 118 -13.62 16.58 20.35
N ALA A 119 -13.82 17.57 21.22
CA ALA A 119 -14.88 17.54 22.22
C ALA A 119 -16.28 17.42 21.58
N ARG A 120 -16.56 18.16 20.48
CA ARG A 120 -17.82 18.02 19.73
C ARG A 120 -18.03 16.63 19.11
N ARG A 121 -16.94 15.89 18.94
CA ARG A 121 -16.96 14.50 18.41
C ARG A 121 -16.96 13.43 19.51
N GLY A 122 -17.13 13.83 20.77
CA GLY A 122 -17.17 12.91 21.92
C GLY A 122 -15.80 12.50 22.46
N VAL A 123 -14.71 13.00 21.92
CA VAL A 123 -13.35 12.77 22.46
C VAL A 123 -13.17 13.64 23.69
N ARG A 124 -13.19 13.03 24.88
CA ARG A 124 -13.19 13.77 26.16
C ARG A 124 -11.79 14.09 26.68
N HIS A 125 -10.82 13.27 26.34
CA HIS A 125 -9.46 13.40 26.83
C HIS A 125 -8.50 13.43 25.65
N PHE A 126 -8.14 14.62 25.23
CA PHE A 126 -7.10 14.85 24.24
C PHE A 126 -5.97 15.65 24.92
N ALA A 127 -4.78 15.08 24.96
CA ALA A 127 -3.62 15.78 25.52
C ALA A 127 -3.28 17.01 24.66
N PRO A 128 -2.96 18.14 25.27
CA PRO A 128 -2.49 19.32 24.53
C PRO A 128 -1.29 18.99 23.68
N LEU A 129 -1.17 19.67 22.52
CA LEU A 129 0.02 19.58 21.69
C LEU A 129 1.20 20.22 22.45
N LEU A 130 2.09 19.38 22.98
CA LEU A 130 3.31 19.79 23.65
C LEU A 130 4.50 19.45 22.74
N PRO A 131 5.14 20.45 22.11
CA PRO A 131 6.31 20.18 21.30
C PRO A 131 7.51 19.80 22.15
N ASP A 132 8.25 18.79 21.74
CA ASP A 132 9.46 18.31 22.44
C ASP A 132 10.61 19.33 22.41
N ALA A 133 10.60 20.25 21.47
CA ALA A 133 11.62 21.30 21.33
C ALA A 133 11.02 22.58 20.75
N ALA A 134 11.60 23.73 21.17
CA ALA A 134 11.24 25.02 20.60
C ALA A 134 11.68 25.10 19.13
N ARG A 135 10.75 25.41 18.24
CA ARG A 135 10.96 25.60 16.79
C ARG A 135 10.12 26.79 16.33
N ASP A 136 10.51 27.37 15.20
CA ASP A 136 9.76 28.47 14.58
C ASP A 136 8.43 28.00 14.00
N THR A 137 8.39 26.73 13.54
CA THR A 137 7.22 26.12 12.91
C THR A 137 7.03 24.67 13.36
N TYR A 138 5.77 24.26 13.41
CA TYR A 138 5.36 22.88 13.73
C TYR A 138 4.42 22.34 12.66
N THR A 139 4.50 21.05 12.41
CA THR A 139 3.51 20.34 11.58
C THR A 139 2.48 19.70 12.49
N VAL A 140 1.23 20.16 12.41
CA VAL A 140 0.13 19.70 13.27
C VAL A 140 -0.88 18.92 12.45
N LEU A 141 -1.26 17.75 12.92
CA LEU A 141 -2.38 16.97 12.38
C LEU A 141 -3.68 17.68 12.72
N VAL A 142 -4.34 18.25 11.71
CA VAL A 142 -5.56 19.03 11.89
C VAL A 142 -6.80 18.16 11.71
N TYR A 143 -6.80 17.27 10.73
CA TYR A 143 -7.90 16.35 10.46
C TYR A 143 -7.41 14.91 10.41
N MET A 144 -8.27 13.97 10.88
CA MET A 144 -8.02 12.54 10.85
C MET A 144 -9.36 11.82 10.65
N GLU A 145 -9.45 11.00 9.59
CA GLU A 145 -10.65 10.22 9.28
C GLU A 145 -10.30 8.84 8.71
N PRO A 146 -11.02 7.78 9.12
CA PRO A 146 -11.94 7.76 10.28
C PRO A 146 -11.18 7.96 11.60
N LEU A 147 -11.86 8.51 12.60
CA LEU A 147 -11.26 8.56 13.94
C LEU A 147 -11.09 7.14 14.48
N PRO A 148 -9.90 6.78 14.98
CA PRO A 148 -9.70 5.48 15.60
C PRO A 148 -10.66 5.27 16.78
N PRO A 149 -11.32 4.10 16.90
CA PRO A 149 -12.24 3.81 18.01
C PRO A 149 -11.61 4.04 19.38
N ALA A 150 -10.34 3.74 19.54
CA ALA A 150 -9.59 3.96 20.79
C ALA A 150 -9.58 5.42 21.27
N LEU A 151 -9.85 6.40 20.40
CA LEU A 151 -10.00 7.81 20.77
C LEU A 151 -11.42 8.18 21.17
N LEU A 152 -12.41 7.36 20.84
CA LEU A 152 -13.82 7.59 21.15
C LEU A 152 -14.25 6.96 22.49
N ASP A 153 -13.55 5.92 22.94
CA ASP A 153 -13.94 5.09 24.09
C ASP A 153 -13.24 5.48 25.40
N LYS A 154 -12.54 6.63 25.47
CA LYS A 154 -11.83 7.06 26.68
C LYS A 154 -12.35 8.35 27.28
#